data_deaee312d1994f513a6fd33a6cd8a480
#
_entry.id   deaee312d1994f513a6fd33a6cd8a480
#
_cell.length_a   1.000
_cell.length_b   1.000
_cell.length_c   1.000
_cell.angle_alpha   90.00
_cell.angle_beta   90.00
_cell.angle_gamma   90.00
#
_symmetry.space_group_name_H-M   'P 1'
#
loop_
_entity.id
_entity.type
_entity.pdbx_description
1 polymer ?
#
loop_
_entity_poly.entity_id
_entity_poly.type
_entity_poly.pdbx_seq_one_letter_code
_entity_poly.pdbx_strand_id
1 'polypeptide(L)'
;MKKFLEYVAEDIVNKYGTNLSNIAVVFPNKRASIFLNEQLAIKAGRPLWSPAYITISDFFRQHSSLLIGDPIKLICEIHKSFTECTQIDESLDHFYGWGQLLLADFDDIDKNMADASNVFKNIKDIHELDDISYLTDEQKEILHKFFNNFTTDNESELKKRFLKLWGHFEDIYNNYKARLREQNIAYEGMLYREVAQQDIDY
;
A
#
# COMPACT_ATOMS: atom_id res chain seq x y z
N MET A 1 -16.17 20.31 27.20
CA MET A 1 -16.31 18.92 26.71
C MET A 1 -14.92 18.32 26.64
N LYS A 2 -14.65 17.19 27.29
CA LYS A 2 -13.33 16.53 27.21
C LYS A 2 -13.07 16.08 25.78
N LYS A 3 -11.83 16.25 25.30
CA LYS A 3 -11.37 15.77 23.98
C LYS A 3 -10.97 14.28 24.07
N PHE A 4 -10.98 13.57 22.94
CA PHE A 4 -10.67 12.14 22.90
C PHE A 4 -9.34 11.77 23.59
N LEU A 5 -8.26 12.51 23.30
CA LEU A 5 -6.95 12.24 23.93
C LEU A 5 -6.91 12.50 25.44
N GLU A 6 -7.81 13.33 25.99
CA GLU A 6 -7.94 13.51 27.44
C GLU A 6 -8.50 12.24 28.12
N TYR A 7 -9.44 11.55 27.46
CA TYR A 7 -9.95 10.26 27.93
C TYR A 7 -8.88 9.17 27.84
N VAL A 8 -8.14 9.14 26.74
CA VAL A 8 -7.04 8.16 26.55
C VAL A 8 -5.96 8.36 27.62
N ALA A 9 -5.54 9.60 27.87
CA ALA A 9 -4.55 9.91 28.89
C ALA A 9 -5.02 9.52 30.29
N GLU A 10 -6.28 9.81 30.62
CA GLU A 10 -6.89 9.45 31.91
C GLU A 10 -6.94 7.92 32.11
N ASP A 11 -7.34 7.17 31.07
CA ASP A 11 -7.39 5.71 31.10
C ASP A 11 -5.99 5.09 31.29
N ILE A 12 -4.99 5.60 30.54
CA ILE A 12 -3.61 5.14 30.67
C ILE A 12 -3.06 5.39 32.07
N VAL A 13 -3.21 6.61 32.61
CA VAL A 13 -2.72 6.95 33.96
C VAL A 13 -3.44 6.14 35.04
N ASN A 14 -4.73 5.93 34.90
CA ASN A 14 -5.53 5.14 35.87
C ASN A 14 -5.12 3.66 35.87
N LYS A 15 -4.82 3.08 34.68
CA LYS A 15 -4.46 1.66 34.57
C LYS A 15 -3.01 1.36 34.92
N TYR A 16 -2.10 2.22 34.50
CA TYR A 16 -0.67 1.93 34.53
C TYR A 16 0.13 2.87 35.45
N GLY A 17 -0.51 3.90 36.01
CA GLY A 17 0.15 4.88 36.89
C GLY A 17 1.04 5.83 36.10
N THR A 18 2.18 6.22 36.69
CA THR A 18 3.11 7.22 36.12
C THR A 18 4.41 6.62 35.55
N ASN A 19 4.61 5.33 35.68
CA ASN A 19 5.73 4.65 35.02
C ASN A 19 5.22 3.93 33.78
N LEU A 20 5.32 4.63 32.64
CA LEU A 20 4.85 4.13 31.34
C LEU A 20 6.01 3.66 30.46
N SER A 21 7.20 3.45 31.01
CA SER A 21 8.41 3.07 30.25
C SER A 21 8.29 1.75 29.48
N ASN A 22 7.43 0.84 29.94
CA ASN A 22 7.19 -0.46 29.30
C ASN A 22 5.92 -0.48 28.43
N ILE A 23 5.38 0.70 28.12
CA ILE A 23 4.17 0.84 27.29
C ILE A 23 4.55 1.49 25.96
N ALA A 24 4.05 0.93 24.85
CA ALA A 24 4.10 1.55 23.55
C ALA A 24 2.69 2.04 23.16
N VAL A 25 2.59 3.26 22.68
CA VAL A 25 1.34 3.81 22.14
C VAL A 25 1.50 4.00 20.64
N VAL A 26 0.66 3.30 19.88
CA VAL A 26 0.69 3.30 18.43
C VAL A 26 -0.29 4.31 17.87
N PHE A 27 0.16 5.13 16.92
CA PHE A 27 -0.62 6.19 16.29
C PHE A 27 -0.64 6.05 14.77
N PRO A 28 -1.70 6.54 14.09
CA PRO A 28 -1.69 6.66 12.63
C PRO A 28 -0.70 7.73 12.14
N ASN A 29 -0.36 8.72 12.97
CA ASN A 29 0.61 9.77 12.64
C ASN A 29 1.35 10.29 13.87
N LYS A 30 2.55 10.85 13.67
CA LYS A 30 3.41 11.34 14.76
C LYS A 30 2.85 12.55 15.53
N ARG A 31 1.97 13.35 14.94
CA ARG A 31 1.45 14.56 15.59
C ARG A 31 0.58 14.24 16.82
N ALA A 32 -0.17 13.16 16.77
CA ALA A 32 -1.05 12.78 17.88
C ALA A 32 -0.28 12.49 19.17
N SER A 33 0.96 12.02 19.09
CA SER A 33 1.82 11.74 20.24
C SER A 33 2.13 13.00 21.08
N ILE A 34 2.33 14.14 20.41
CA ILE A 34 2.63 15.41 21.09
C ILE A 34 1.46 15.81 21.98
N PHE A 35 0.24 15.74 21.45
CA PHE A 35 -0.97 16.09 22.20
C PHE A 35 -1.27 15.07 23.32
N LEU A 36 -1.03 13.78 23.08
CA LEU A 36 -1.21 12.79 24.13
C LEU A 36 -0.21 12.99 25.27
N ASN A 37 1.06 13.27 24.93
CA ASN A 37 2.11 13.52 25.94
C ASN A 37 1.75 14.71 26.83
N GLU A 38 1.23 15.78 26.26
CA GLU A 38 0.72 16.95 27.02
C GLU A 38 -0.41 16.54 27.98
N GLN A 39 -1.39 15.77 27.49
CA GLN A 39 -2.51 15.31 28.31
C GLN A 39 -2.07 14.33 29.41
N LEU A 40 -1.12 13.45 29.15
CA LEU A 40 -0.55 12.56 30.16
C LEU A 40 0.13 13.36 31.27
N ALA A 41 0.92 14.38 30.94
CA ALA A 41 1.57 15.25 31.92
C ALA A 41 0.55 16.00 32.80
N ILE A 42 -0.52 16.54 32.19
CA ILE A 42 -1.59 17.23 32.89
C ILE A 42 -2.33 16.26 33.84
N LYS A 43 -2.67 15.05 33.37
CA LYS A 43 -3.42 14.06 34.16
C LYS A 43 -2.59 13.45 35.30
N ALA A 44 -1.31 13.22 35.08
CA ALA A 44 -0.41 12.67 36.09
C ALA A 44 -0.20 13.64 37.26
N GLY A 45 -0.19 14.98 37.01
CA GLY A 45 0.04 16.02 38.02
C GLY A 45 1.40 15.93 38.74
N ARG A 46 2.27 15.04 38.30
CA ARG A 46 3.62 14.77 38.84
C ARG A 46 4.52 14.22 37.73
N PRO A 47 5.85 14.19 37.91
CA PRO A 47 6.75 13.60 36.93
C PRO A 47 6.33 12.18 36.55
N LEU A 48 6.32 11.86 35.25
CA LEU A 48 6.01 10.55 34.70
C LEU A 48 7.10 10.10 33.72
N TRP A 49 7.29 8.79 33.62
CA TRP A 49 8.07 8.19 32.56
C TRP A 49 7.18 8.03 31.32
N SER A 50 7.55 8.72 30.25
CA SER A 50 6.77 8.70 28.99
C SER A 50 6.74 7.30 28.38
N PRO A 51 5.62 6.88 27.78
CA PRO A 51 5.59 5.68 26.96
C PRO A 51 6.41 5.86 25.68
N ALA A 52 6.74 4.77 24.99
CA ALA A 52 7.23 4.83 23.63
C ALA A 52 6.10 5.24 22.68
N TYR A 53 6.38 6.18 21.78
CA TYR A 53 5.43 6.61 20.77
C TYR A 53 5.90 6.14 19.40
N ILE A 54 5.10 5.30 18.76
CA ILE A 54 5.41 4.75 17.44
C ILE A 54 4.22 4.98 16.49
N THR A 55 4.48 5.07 15.20
CA THR A 55 3.42 5.07 14.21
C THR A 55 3.09 3.63 13.78
N ILE A 56 1.89 3.43 13.19
CA ILE A 56 1.54 2.16 12.56
C ILE A 56 2.63 1.75 11.55
N SER A 57 3.08 2.68 10.71
CA SER A 57 4.15 2.42 9.74
C SER A 57 5.48 2.05 10.41
N ASP A 58 5.88 2.75 11.48
CA ASP A 58 7.11 2.41 12.22
C ASP A 58 6.99 1.02 12.87
N PHE A 59 5.81 0.67 13.41
CA PHE A 59 5.55 -0.65 13.98
C PHE A 59 5.77 -1.76 12.96
N PHE A 60 5.14 -1.67 11.79
CA PHE A 60 5.29 -2.67 10.73
C PHE A 60 6.74 -2.77 10.23
N ARG A 61 7.42 -1.62 10.05
CA ARG A 61 8.82 -1.60 9.61
C ARG A 61 9.78 -2.25 10.60
N GLN A 62 9.53 -2.13 11.91
CA GLN A 62 10.36 -2.76 12.94
C GLN A 62 10.23 -4.29 12.96
N HIS A 63 9.11 -4.83 12.47
CA HIS A 63 8.84 -6.27 12.44
C HIS A 63 9.06 -6.91 11.06
N SER A 64 9.60 -6.16 10.11
CA SER A 64 9.90 -6.66 8.76
C SER A 64 11.40 -6.69 8.51
N SER A 65 11.87 -7.71 7.78
CA SER A 65 13.22 -7.76 7.22
C SER A 65 13.33 -6.97 5.90
N LEU A 66 12.20 -6.59 5.29
CA LEU A 66 12.15 -5.84 4.05
C LEU A 66 12.27 -4.34 4.31
N LEU A 67 12.94 -3.64 3.40
CA LEU A 67 13.05 -2.19 3.39
C LEU A 67 12.07 -1.59 2.39
N ILE A 68 11.50 -0.43 2.70
CA ILE A 68 10.68 0.29 1.71
C ILE A 68 11.58 0.73 0.56
N GLY A 69 11.23 0.30 -0.64
CA GLY A 69 11.94 0.66 -1.86
C GLY A 69 11.77 2.12 -2.26
N ASP A 70 12.76 2.65 -2.97
CA ASP A 70 12.62 3.96 -3.61
C ASP A 70 11.48 3.93 -4.65
N PRO A 71 10.60 4.95 -4.72
CA PRO A 71 9.45 4.96 -5.61
C PRO A 71 9.79 4.74 -7.09
N ILE A 72 10.88 5.33 -7.56
CA ILE A 72 11.33 5.16 -8.96
C ILE A 72 11.79 3.72 -9.18
N LYS A 73 12.56 3.17 -8.23
CA LYS A 73 13.01 1.77 -8.28
C LYS A 73 11.83 0.80 -8.30
N LEU A 74 10.81 1.04 -7.46
CA LEU A 74 9.60 0.23 -7.44
C LEU A 74 8.91 0.21 -8.81
N ILE A 75 8.81 1.37 -9.48
CA ILE A 75 8.22 1.45 -10.83
C ILE A 75 9.11 0.77 -11.88
N CYS A 76 10.43 0.87 -11.78
CA CYS A 76 11.32 0.14 -12.67
C CYS A 76 11.17 -1.38 -12.54
N GLU A 77 10.99 -1.88 -11.32
CA GLU A 77 10.81 -3.32 -11.12
C GLU A 77 9.43 -3.81 -11.59
N ILE A 78 8.35 -3.01 -11.41
CA ILE A 78 7.04 -3.38 -11.96
C ILE A 78 7.04 -3.34 -13.50
N HIS A 79 7.78 -2.41 -14.12
CA HIS A 79 7.97 -2.36 -15.57
C HIS A 79 8.68 -3.63 -16.10
N LYS A 80 9.73 -4.10 -15.42
CA LYS A 80 10.38 -5.36 -15.79
C LYS A 80 9.42 -6.55 -15.68
N SER A 81 8.66 -6.65 -14.58
CA SER A 81 7.66 -7.70 -14.41
C SER A 81 6.59 -7.64 -15.50
N PHE A 82 6.14 -6.44 -15.85
CA PHE A 82 5.22 -6.22 -16.95
C PHE A 82 5.77 -6.74 -18.27
N THR A 83 6.98 -6.34 -18.66
CA THR A 83 7.62 -6.76 -19.91
C THR A 83 7.84 -8.28 -19.93
N GLU A 84 8.29 -8.88 -18.83
CA GLU A 84 8.49 -10.32 -18.73
C GLU A 84 7.20 -11.14 -18.87
N CYS A 85 6.12 -10.70 -18.22
CA CYS A 85 4.85 -11.45 -18.23
C CYS A 85 4.04 -11.23 -19.52
N THR A 86 4.07 -10.03 -20.08
CA THR A 86 3.23 -9.69 -21.23
C THR A 86 3.94 -9.83 -22.58
N GLN A 87 5.27 -9.84 -22.58
CA GLN A 87 6.14 -9.76 -23.77
C GLN A 87 5.88 -8.48 -24.59
N ILE A 88 5.38 -7.42 -23.96
CA ILE A 88 5.19 -6.11 -24.55
C ILE A 88 6.44 -5.28 -24.25
N ASP A 89 7.13 -4.84 -25.30
CA ASP A 89 8.29 -3.96 -25.21
C ASP A 89 7.79 -2.50 -25.17
N GLU A 90 7.56 -2.00 -23.98
CA GLU A 90 7.12 -0.61 -23.74
C GLU A 90 8.25 0.16 -23.07
N SER A 91 8.46 1.40 -23.48
CA SER A 91 9.49 2.23 -22.86
C SER A 91 9.07 2.66 -21.43
N LEU A 92 10.06 2.84 -20.55
CA LEU A 92 9.79 3.17 -19.15
C LEU A 92 9.06 4.52 -18.98
N ASP A 93 9.35 5.51 -19.83
CA ASP A 93 8.72 6.82 -19.77
C ASP A 93 7.22 6.76 -20.12
N HIS A 94 6.83 5.95 -21.08
CA HIS A 94 5.43 5.72 -21.41
C HIS A 94 4.73 4.85 -20.35
N PHE A 95 5.43 3.85 -19.82
CA PHE A 95 4.91 2.97 -18.79
C PHE A 95 4.76 3.68 -17.43
N TYR A 96 5.54 4.73 -17.15
CA TYR A 96 5.68 5.30 -15.80
C TYR A 96 4.35 5.67 -15.14
N GLY A 97 3.48 6.40 -15.84
CA GLY A 97 2.15 6.77 -15.32
C GLY A 97 1.26 5.56 -15.03
N TRP A 98 1.31 4.58 -15.93
CA TRP A 98 0.61 3.30 -15.75
C TRP A 98 1.20 2.49 -14.58
N GLY A 99 2.52 2.44 -14.49
CA GLY A 99 3.23 1.78 -13.40
C GLY A 99 2.89 2.35 -12.02
N GLN A 100 2.65 3.67 -11.92
CA GLN A 100 2.19 4.30 -10.69
C GLN A 100 0.79 3.82 -10.28
N LEU A 101 -0.13 3.67 -11.24
CA LEU A 101 -1.48 3.13 -10.97
C LEU A 101 -1.41 1.68 -10.51
N LEU A 102 -0.66 0.83 -11.23
CA LEU A 102 -0.48 -0.58 -10.84
C LEU A 102 0.14 -0.71 -9.44
N LEU A 103 1.13 0.11 -9.12
CA LEU A 103 1.75 0.12 -7.80
C LEU A 103 0.73 0.49 -6.71
N ALA A 104 -0.12 1.48 -6.96
CA ALA A 104 -1.17 1.89 -6.02
C ALA A 104 -2.21 0.78 -5.84
N ASP A 105 -2.66 0.14 -6.92
CA ASP A 105 -3.63 -0.96 -6.87
C ASP A 105 -3.07 -2.17 -6.12
N PHE A 106 -1.80 -2.54 -6.36
CA PHE A 106 -1.14 -3.64 -5.66
C PHE A 106 -0.93 -3.31 -4.18
N ASP A 107 -0.60 -2.05 -3.86
CA ASP A 107 -0.49 -1.56 -2.49
C ASP A 107 -1.83 -1.66 -1.74
N ASP A 108 -2.93 -1.30 -2.40
CA ASP A 108 -4.28 -1.38 -1.84
C ASP A 108 -4.74 -2.84 -1.67
N ILE A 109 -4.46 -3.73 -2.62
CA ILE A 109 -4.74 -5.17 -2.49
C ILE A 109 -4.05 -5.73 -1.25
N ASP A 110 -2.77 -5.41 -1.06
CA ASP A 110 -2.00 -5.91 0.06
C ASP A 110 -2.41 -5.29 1.40
N LYS A 111 -2.64 -3.97 1.45
CA LYS A 111 -3.11 -3.27 2.67
C LYS A 111 -4.46 -3.76 3.16
N ASN A 112 -5.34 -4.12 2.24
CA ASN A 112 -6.66 -4.66 2.56
C ASN A 112 -6.67 -6.18 2.77
N MET A 113 -5.52 -6.85 2.70
CA MET A 113 -5.41 -8.32 2.79
C MET A 113 -6.31 -9.04 1.79
N ALA A 114 -6.64 -8.39 0.66
CA ALA A 114 -7.51 -8.96 -0.37
C ALA A 114 -6.82 -10.13 -1.07
N ASP A 115 -7.61 -11.12 -1.50
CA ASP A 115 -7.12 -12.22 -2.32
C ASP A 115 -6.93 -11.73 -3.76
N ALA A 116 -5.66 -11.51 -4.14
CA ALA A 116 -5.29 -10.99 -5.45
C ALA A 116 -5.80 -11.88 -6.59
N SER A 117 -5.75 -13.21 -6.42
CA SER A 117 -6.26 -14.16 -7.41
C SER A 117 -7.75 -13.98 -7.65
N ASN A 118 -8.54 -13.79 -6.59
CA ASN A 118 -9.97 -13.53 -6.71
C ASN A 118 -10.27 -12.15 -7.28
N VAL A 119 -9.50 -11.12 -6.91
CA VAL A 119 -9.64 -9.77 -7.48
C VAL A 119 -9.43 -9.83 -8.99
N PHE A 120 -8.33 -10.44 -9.47
CA PHE A 120 -8.01 -10.49 -10.89
C PHE A 120 -8.92 -11.42 -11.70
N LYS A 121 -9.39 -12.53 -11.10
CA LYS A 121 -10.39 -13.43 -11.73
C LYS A 121 -11.74 -12.76 -11.89
N ASN A 122 -12.24 -12.12 -10.84
CA ASN A 122 -13.56 -11.46 -10.89
C ASN A 122 -13.64 -10.42 -11.99
N ILE A 123 -12.55 -9.71 -12.24
CA ILE A 123 -12.51 -8.72 -13.32
C ILE A 123 -12.45 -9.38 -14.70
N LYS A 124 -11.83 -10.55 -14.81
CA LYS A 124 -11.81 -11.36 -16.06
C LYS A 124 -13.20 -11.96 -16.38
N ASP A 125 -13.93 -12.35 -15.34
CA ASP A 125 -15.26 -12.97 -15.46
C ASP A 125 -16.39 -11.93 -15.60
N ILE A 126 -16.14 -10.66 -15.33
CA ILE A 126 -17.12 -9.59 -15.55
C ILE A 126 -17.25 -9.36 -17.06
N HIS A 127 -18.27 -9.98 -17.65
CA HIS A 127 -18.80 -9.64 -19.00
C HIS A 127 -19.19 -8.16 -19.13
N GLU A 128 -19.19 -7.42 -18.02
CA GLU A 128 -19.47 -5.99 -17.89
C GLU A 128 -18.29 -5.09 -18.29
N LEU A 129 -17.14 -5.63 -18.67
CA LEU A 129 -16.04 -4.87 -19.28
C LEU A 129 -16.38 -4.30 -20.67
N ASP A 130 -17.66 -4.36 -21.07
CA ASP A 130 -18.15 -3.57 -22.19
C ASP A 130 -18.18 -2.07 -21.87
N ASP A 131 -18.12 -1.71 -20.59
CA ASP A 131 -18.19 -0.34 -20.14
C ASP A 131 -16.94 0.02 -19.28
N ILE A 132 -16.03 0.83 -19.82
CA ILE A 132 -14.90 1.44 -19.08
C ILE A 132 -15.34 2.68 -18.29
N SER A 133 -16.64 2.89 -18.09
CA SER A 133 -17.19 4.06 -17.38
C SER A 133 -16.77 4.14 -15.92
N TYR A 134 -16.37 3.03 -15.30
CA TYR A 134 -15.85 2.98 -13.94
C TYR A 134 -14.47 3.64 -13.78
N LEU A 135 -13.72 3.84 -14.87
CA LEU A 135 -12.44 4.54 -14.84
C LEU A 135 -12.66 6.05 -14.76
N THR A 136 -11.87 6.73 -13.95
CA THR A 136 -11.82 8.20 -13.95
C THR A 136 -11.32 8.73 -15.30
N ASP A 137 -11.64 9.97 -15.62
CA ASP A 137 -11.18 10.58 -16.88
C ASP A 137 -9.64 10.65 -16.95
N GLU A 138 -8.96 10.84 -15.82
CA GLU A 138 -7.50 10.78 -15.71
C GLU A 138 -6.97 9.38 -16.00
N GLN A 139 -7.59 8.35 -15.46
CA GLN A 139 -7.22 6.94 -15.71
C GLN A 139 -7.44 6.57 -17.18
N LYS A 140 -8.56 7.02 -17.79
CA LYS A 140 -8.81 6.84 -19.22
C LYS A 140 -7.75 7.53 -20.07
N GLU A 141 -7.36 8.75 -19.71
CA GLU A 141 -6.31 9.49 -20.44
C GLU A 141 -4.94 8.80 -20.36
N ILE A 142 -4.56 8.28 -19.18
CA ILE A 142 -3.34 7.50 -18.99
C ILE A 142 -3.39 6.22 -19.81
N LEU A 143 -4.51 5.51 -19.78
CA LEU A 143 -4.75 4.29 -20.57
C LEU A 143 -4.65 4.58 -22.08
N HIS A 144 -5.27 5.65 -22.53
CA HIS A 144 -5.18 6.10 -23.92
C HIS A 144 -3.74 6.46 -24.30
N LYS A 145 -3.00 7.18 -23.46
CA LYS A 145 -1.58 7.50 -23.72
C LYS A 145 -0.72 6.25 -23.80
N PHE A 146 -0.95 5.29 -22.91
CA PHE A 146 -0.25 4.01 -22.92
C PHE A 146 -0.53 3.21 -24.20
N PHE A 147 -1.80 3.14 -24.63
CA PHE A 147 -2.17 2.40 -25.83
C PHE A 147 -2.06 3.18 -27.15
N ASN A 148 -1.93 4.50 -27.15
CA ASN A 148 -1.83 5.33 -28.36
C ASN A 148 -0.57 5.07 -29.18
N ASN A 149 0.46 4.47 -28.63
CA ASN A 149 1.61 4.00 -29.40
C ASN A 149 1.30 2.77 -30.26
N PHE A 150 0.17 2.15 -30.02
CA PHE A 150 -0.38 1.08 -30.84
C PHE A 150 -1.49 1.68 -31.71
N THR A 151 -1.11 2.32 -32.83
CA THR A 151 -1.99 2.95 -33.81
C THR A 151 -3.22 2.09 -34.13
N THR A 152 -4.32 2.34 -33.43
CA THR A 152 -5.63 1.80 -33.81
C THR A 152 -6.73 2.78 -33.43
N ASP A 153 -7.37 3.34 -34.46
CA ASP A 153 -8.56 4.21 -34.35
C ASP A 153 -9.83 3.46 -33.90
N ASN A 154 -9.69 2.23 -33.36
CA ASN A 154 -10.82 1.36 -33.10
C ASN A 154 -10.91 0.98 -31.61
N GLU A 155 -11.95 1.48 -30.95
CA GLU A 155 -12.26 1.23 -29.53
C GLU A 155 -12.31 -0.27 -29.19
N SER A 156 -12.74 -1.11 -30.13
CA SER A 156 -12.79 -2.57 -29.96
C SER A 156 -11.39 -3.23 -29.87
N GLU A 157 -10.39 -2.68 -30.54
CA GLU A 157 -9.02 -3.17 -30.48
C GLU A 157 -8.33 -2.76 -29.18
N LEU A 158 -8.58 -1.53 -28.70
CA LEU A 158 -8.11 -1.05 -27.40
C LEU A 158 -8.63 -1.94 -26.29
N LYS A 159 -9.91 -2.27 -26.33
CA LYS A 159 -10.57 -3.17 -25.38
C LYS A 159 -9.98 -4.57 -25.39
N LYS A 160 -9.76 -5.17 -26.56
CA LYS A 160 -9.15 -6.50 -26.67
C LYS A 160 -7.75 -6.52 -26.07
N ARG A 161 -6.95 -5.48 -26.30
CA ARG A 161 -5.60 -5.35 -25.72
C ARG A 161 -5.63 -5.19 -24.21
N PHE A 162 -6.56 -4.37 -23.71
CA PHE A 162 -6.78 -4.20 -22.29
C PHE A 162 -7.17 -5.53 -21.61
N LEU A 163 -8.11 -6.27 -22.18
CA LEU A 163 -8.53 -7.58 -21.66
C LEU A 163 -7.41 -8.61 -21.70
N LYS A 164 -6.58 -8.59 -22.76
CA LYS A 164 -5.41 -9.45 -22.85
C LYS A 164 -4.41 -9.10 -21.76
N LEU A 165 -4.13 -7.80 -21.55
CA LEU A 165 -3.26 -7.32 -20.51
C LEU A 165 -3.79 -7.71 -19.13
N TRP A 166 -5.10 -7.59 -18.92
CA TRP A 166 -5.75 -7.94 -17.65
C TRP A 166 -5.53 -9.40 -17.25
N GLY A 167 -5.50 -10.30 -18.24
CA GLY A 167 -5.19 -11.71 -18.01
C GLY A 167 -3.81 -11.97 -17.42
N HIS A 168 -2.88 -11.01 -17.48
CA HIS A 168 -1.52 -11.12 -16.95
C HIS A 168 -1.33 -10.42 -15.60
N PHE A 169 -2.33 -9.72 -15.04
CA PHE A 169 -2.11 -8.94 -13.81
C PHE A 169 -1.75 -9.79 -12.61
N GLU A 170 -2.32 -10.99 -12.47
CA GLU A 170 -1.93 -11.92 -11.41
C GLU A 170 -0.45 -12.35 -11.56
N ASP A 171 -0.03 -12.64 -12.77
CA ASP A 171 1.35 -13.02 -13.07
C ASP A 171 2.31 -11.85 -12.80
N ILE A 172 1.94 -10.63 -13.24
CA ILE A 172 2.72 -9.40 -12.99
C ILE A 172 2.85 -9.16 -11.48
N TYR A 173 1.73 -9.23 -10.74
CA TYR A 173 1.73 -9.03 -9.29
C TYR A 173 2.64 -10.03 -8.57
N ASN A 174 2.55 -11.32 -8.91
CA ASN A 174 3.34 -12.37 -8.27
C ASN A 174 4.83 -12.25 -8.65
N ASN A 175 5.14 -12.02 -9.93
CA ASN A 175 6.52 -11.83 -10.42
C ASN A 175 7.14 -10.59 -9.77
N TYR A 176 6.41 -9.48 -9.71
CA TYR A 176 6.86 -8.25 -9.08
C TYR A 176 7.22 -8.46 -7.59
N LYS A 177 6.35 -9.10 -6.81
CA LYS A 177 6.63 -9.39 -5.40
C LYS A 177 7.83 -10.31 -5.23
N ALA A 178 8.01 -11.32 -6.09
CA ALA A 178 9.18 -12.18 -6.06
C ALA A 178 10.48 -11.39 -6.30
N ARG A 179 10.51 -10.53 -7.32
CA ARG A 179 11.66 -9.66 -7.63
C ARG A 179 12.01 -8.69 -6.48
N LEU A 180 11.00 -8.14 -5.82
CA LEU A 180 11.22 -7.26 -4.68
C LEU A 180 11.80 -8.01 -3.49
N ARG A 181 11.32 -9.24 -3.20
CA ARG A 181 11.87 -10.10 -2.13
C ARG A 181 13.33 -10.45 -2.37
N GLU A 182 13.72 -10.79 -3.59
CA GLU A 182 15.11 -11.07 -3.94
C GLU A 182 16.05 -9.88 -3.64
N GLN A 183 15.52 -8.66 -3.70
CA GLN A 183 16.25 -7.44 -3.41
C GLN A 183 16.10 -6.96 -1.95
N ASN A 184 15.37 -7.68 -1.11
CA ASN A 184 15.02 -7.29 0.25
C ASN A 184 14.31 -5.93 0.35
N ILE A 185 13.50 -5.59 -0.64
CA ILE A 185 12.68 -4.37 -0.68
C ILE A 185 11.20 -4.69 -0.85
N ALA A 186 10.35 -3.75 -0.48
CA ALA A 186 8.91 -3.84 -0.63
C ALA A 186 8.28 -2.46 -0.85
N TYR A 187 7.08 -2.43 -1.41
CA TYR A 187 6.16 -1.31 -1.21
C TYR A 187 5.42 -1.49 0.12
N GLU A 188 4.74 -0.45 0.58
CA GLU A 188 4.23 -0.41 1.96
C GLU A 188 3.20 -1.51 2.25
N GLY A 189 2.24 -1.72 1.34
CA GLY A 189 1.22 -2.77 1.50
C GLY A 189 1.80 -4.17 1.53
N MET A 190 2.78 -4.47 0.68
CA MET A 190 3.48 -5.76 0.69
C MET A 190 4.15 -6.03 2.04
N LEU A 191 4.85 -5.01 2.58
CA LEU A 191 5.50 -5.11 3.89
C LEU A 191 4.45 -5.34 4.99
N TYR A 192 3.35 -4.59 4.97
CA TYR A 192 2.29 -4.73 5.98
C TYR A 192 1.65 -6.10 5.93
N ARG A 193 1.33 -6.60 4.74
CA ARG A 193 0.77 -7.95 4.57
C ARG A 193 1.70 -9.03 5.11
N GLU A 194 2.99 -8.96 4.80
CA GLU A 194 3.95 -9.96 5.28
C GLU A 194 4.06 -9.97 6.81
N VAL A 195 4.13 -8.80 7.43
CA VAL A 195 4.17 -8.70 8.90
C VAL A 195 2.85 -9.18 9.53
N ALA A 196 1.71 -8.81 8.95
CA ALA A 196 0.40 -9.22 9.46
C ALA A 196 0.14 -10.74 9.34
N GLN A 197 0.86 -11.42 8.45
CA GLN A 197 0.78 -12.88 8.28
C GLN A 197 1.79 -13.66 9.12
N GLN A 198 2.71 -12.97 9.80
CA GLN A 198 3.67 -13.60 10.72
C GLN A 198 3.00 -13.84 12.07
N ASP A 199 3.30 -15.00 12.69
CA ASP A 199 3.02 -15.20 14.11
C ASP A 199 4.04 -14.37 14.91
N ILE A 200 3.64 -13.18 15.36
CA ILE A 200 4.49 -12.32 16.17
C ILE A 200 4.17 -12.64 17.64
N ASP A 201 5.14 -13.22 18.35
CA ASP A 201 5.12 -13.33 19.81
C ASP A 201 5.33 -11.93 20.41
N TYR A 202 4.34 -11.43 21.18
CA TYR A 202 4.36 -10.13 21.86
C TYR A 202 4.88 -10.25 23.30
#